data_67eba8402eaa0784d9d6a9bb8beae0ba
#
_entry.id   67eba8402eaa0784d9d6a9bb8beae0ba
#
_cell.length_a   1.000
_cell.length_b   1.000
_cell.length_c   1.000
_cell.angle_alpha   90.00
_cell.angle_beta   90.00
_cell.angle_gamma   90.00
#
_symmetry.space_group_name_H-M   'P 1'
#
loop_
_entity.id
_entity.type
_entity.pdbx_description
1 polymer ?
#
loop_
_entity_poly.entity_id
_entity_poly.type
_entity_poly.pdbx_seq_one_letter_code
_entity_poly.pdbx_strand_id
1 'polypeptide(L)'
;QLATSYETMFENEGENNVESVFEVQYTDAEGAGFGCLQCSEGNVAVGFNGIRNHTGPTYDSGYSFNVPTQETVDSFEDGDSRKEVSVLDIEAWAEQTGATYGLGYEHTGYYNRKYIPRKGDQNIGDQNLTNPNNYRSIRFADVLLMHAEAALETGDLSTALTNVNIVRNRAKSSKRT
;
A
#
# COMPACT_ATOMS: atom_id res chain seq x y z
N GLN A 1 10.82 5.70 14.87
CA GLN A 1 10.31 7.05 14.57
C GLN A 1 9.50 7.05 13.27
N LEU A 2 8.69 8.09 13.01
CA LEU A 2 8.01 8.22 11.72
C LEU A 2 9.03 8.49 10.60
N ALA A 3 8.83 7.85 9.46
CA ALA A 3 9.56 8.19 8.23
C ALA A 3 9.10 9.56 7.70
N THR A 4 10.01 10.30 7.10
CA THR A 4 9.72 11.63 6.55
C THR A 4 8.86 11.57 5.29
N SER A 5 9.08 10.56 4.44
CA SER A 5 8.27 10.29 3.25
C SER A 5 7.29 9.15 3.52
N TYR A 6 6.01 9.41 3.23
CA TYR A 6 4.99 8.36 3.25
C TYR A 6 4.92 7.64 1.89
N GLU A 7 5.36 8.31 0.83
CA GLU A 7 5.23 7.84 -0.54
C GLU A 7 6.05 6.57 -0.80
N THR A 8 7.33 6.59 -0.40
CA THR A 8 8.24 5.45 -0.64
C THR A 8 8.07 4.31 0.35
N MET A 9 7.28 4.49 1.40
CA MET A 9 7.15 3.52 2.49
C MET A 9 6.65 2.15 2.04
N PHE A 10 5.86 2.09 0.97
CA PHE A 10 5.27 0.86 0.44
C PHE A 10 5.96 0.36 -0.83
N GLU A 11 7.04 1.01 -1.24
CA GLU A 11 7.90 0.55 -2.34
C GLU A 11 9.01 -0.37 -1.78
N ASN A 12 9.69 -1.12 -2.66
CA ASN A 12 10.75 -2.05 -2.23
C ASN A 12 11.91 -1.32 -1.52
N GLU A 13 12.31 -0.14 -2.00
CA GLU A 13 13.34 0.66 -1.36
C GLU A 13 12.93 1.23 0.02
N GLY A 14 11.63 1.20 0.33
CA GLY A 14 11.11 1.62 1.63
C GLY A 14 11.01 0.51 2.66
N GLU A 15 11.48 -0.69 2.35
CA GLU A 15 11.47 -1.82 3.26
C GLU A 15 12.40 -1.64 4.46
N ASN A 16 12.01 -2.21 5.59
CA ASN A 16 12.81 -2.21 6.83
C ASN A 16 13.31 -0.81 7.21
N ASN A 17 12.56 0.24 6.89
CA ASN A 17 12.92 1.62 7.20
C ASN A 17 12.74 1.95 8.69
N VAL A 18 13.07 3.19 9.08
CA VAL A 18 13.02 3.66 10.48
C VAL A 18 11.64 3.62 11.13
N GLU A 19 10.58 3.48 10.33
CA GLU A 19 9.19 3.36 10.81
C GLU A 19 8.75 1.90 10.94
N SER A 20 9.46 0.96 10.34
CA SER A 20 9.15 -0.46 10.42
C SER A 20 9.30 -0.98 11.85
N VAL A 21 8.26 -1.64 12.35
CA VAL A 21 8.29 -2.38 13.62
C VAL A 21 8.22 -3.88 13.34
N PHE A 22 7.36 -4.28 12.42
CA PHE A 22 7.29 -5.65 11.96
C PHE A 22 6.84 -5.71 10.50
N GLU A 23 7.67 -6.34 9.69
CA GLU A 23 7.37 -6.65 8.28
C GLU A 23 7.51 -8.13 8.03
N VAL A 24 6.57 -8.68 7.28
CA VAL A 24 6.73 -10.03 6.71
C VAL A 24 7.66 -9.89 5.51
N GLN A 25 8.80 -10.59 5.57
CA GLN A 25 9.81 -10.55 4.53
C GLN A 25 9.43 -11.52 3.41
N TYR A 26 9.47 -11.03 2.19
CA TYR A 26 9.25 -11.82 0.99
C TYR A 26 10.47 -11.78 0.07
N THR A 27 10.56 -12.74 -0.83
CA THR A 27 11.63 -12.83 -1.82
C THR A 27 11.09 -13.38 -3.13
N ASP A 28 11.77 -13.07 -4.21
CA ASP A 28 11.54 -13.62 -5.55
C ASP A 28 12.72 -14.48 -6.02
N ALA A 29 13.58 -14.91 -5.10
CA ALA A 29 14.81 -15.66 -5.42
C ALA A 29 14.53 -17.05 -6.00
N GLU A 30 13.47 -17.71 -5.53
CA GLU A 30 13.01 -19.00 -6.06
C GLU A 30 11.67 -18.80 -6.76
N GLY A 31 11.62 -18.97 -8.07
CA GLY A 31 10.37 -18.81 -8.82
C GLY A 31 9.25 -19.73 -8.32
N ALA A 32 8.03 -19.26 -8.42
CA ALA A 32 6.82 -20.02 -8.13
C ALA A 32 5.84 -19.96 -9.30
N GLY A 33 4.86 -20.83 -9.28
CA GLY A 33 3.78 -20.88 -10.25
C GLY A 33 2.54 -21.53 -9.67
N PHE A 34 1.43 -21.45 -10.36
CA PHE A 34 0.14 -22.00 -9.92
C PHE A 34 0.13 -23.53 -9.74
N GLY A 35 1.14 -24.24 -10.24
CA GLY A 35 1.32 -25.67 -9.97
C GLY A 35 1.73 -26.01 -8.55
N CYS A 36 2.31 -25.06 -7.81
CA CYS A 36 2.69 -25.21 -6.40
C CYS A 36 2.58 -23.86 -5.67
N LEU A 37 1.41 -23.56 -5.14
CA LEU A 37 1.20 -22.30 -4.40
C LEU A 37 1.99 -22.25 -3.09
N GLN A 38 2.24 -23.41 -2.45
CA GLN A 38 3.05 -23.48 -1.22
C GLN A 38 4.53 -23.22 -1.49
N CYS A 39 4.97 -23.28 -2.75
CA CYS A 39 6.35 -23.00 -3.13
C CYS A 39 6.62 -21.51 -3.31
N SER A 40 5.58 -20.65 -3.23
CA SER A 40 5.74 -19.23 -3.38
C SER A 40 6.43 -18.61 -2.16
N GLU A 41 7.49 -17.88 -2.39
CA GLU A 41 8.18 -17.05 -1.40
C GLU A 41 7.77 -15.57 -1.53
N GLY A 42 7.08 -15.24 -2.61
CA GLY A 42 6.63 -13.89 -2.92
C GLY A 42 5.35 -13.48 -2.18
N ASN A 43 5.11 -12.19 -2.14
CA ASN A 43 3.89 -11.59 -1.62
C ASN A 43 2.77 -11.71 -2.66
N VAL A 44 2.01 -12.79 -2.59
CA VAL A 44 0.89 -13.05 -3.53
C VAL A 44 -0.22 -12.00 -3.44
N ALA A 45 -0.36 -11.33 -2.30
CA ALA A 45 -1.38 -10.27 -2.16
C ALA A 45 -1.11 -9.09 -3.09
N VAL A 46 0.14 -8.81 -3.41
CA VAL A 46 0.52 -7.75 -4.37
C VAL A 46 -0.04 -8.08 -5.77
N GLY A 47 0.19 -9.28 -6.27
CA GLY A 47 -0.36 -9.72 -7.57
C GLY A 47 -1.89 -9.74 -7.57
N PHE A 48 -2.49 -10.20 -6.47
CA PHE A 48 -3.95 -10.27 -6.36
C PHE A 48 -4.61 -8.89 -6.27
N ASN A 49 -3.93 -7.89 -5.72
CA ASN A 49 -4.39 -6.50 -5.70
C ASN A 49 -4.15 -5.76 -7.03
N GLY A 50 -3.35 -6.32 -7.93
CA GLY A 50 -2.97 -5.68 -9.19
C GLY A 50 -4.15 -5.39 -10.11
N ILE A 51 -3.93 -4.48 -11.05
CA ILE A 51 -4.94 -4.01 -12.00
C ILE A 51 -5.19 -5.09 -13.06
N ARG A 52 -6.43 -5.51 -13.22
CA ARG A 52 -6.81 -6.55 -14.20
C ARG A 52 -6.51 -6.12 -15.64
N ASN A 53 -5.84 -6.99 -16.39
CA ASN A 53 -5.50 -6.78 -17.79
C ASN A 53 -4.85 -5.41 -18.06
N HIS A 54 -4.05 -4.91 -17.11
CA HIS A 54 -3.37 -3.63 -17.26
C HIS A 54 -2.32 -3.67 -18.34
N THR A 55 -2.32 -2.64 -19.18
CA THR A 55 -1.22 -2.34 -20.12
C THR A 55 -0.93 -0.86 -20.02
N GLY A 56 0.29 -0.49 -19.66
CA GLY A 56 0.67 0.90 -19.43
C GLY A 56 1.99 1.03 -18.68
N PRO A 57 2.38 2.22 -18.28
CA PRO A 57 3.58 2.44 -17.49
C PRO A 57 3.39 2.03 -16.02
N THR A 58 4.49 1.93 -15.29
CA THR A 58 4.60 1.80 -13.83
C THR A 58 4.10 0.49 -13.24
N TYR A 59 2.86 0.09 -13.53
CA TYR A 59 2.23 -1.07 -12.87
C TYR A 59 2.20 -2.30 -13.77
N ASP A 60 2.32 -3.47 -13.14
CA ASP A 60 2.02 -4.75 -13.78
C ASP A 60 0.54 -5.11 -13.64
N SER A 61 0.10 -6.10 -14.40
CA SER A 61 -1.25 -6.64 -14.35
C SER A 61 -1.46 -7.50 -13.10
N GLY A 62 -2.70 -7.65 -12.66
CA GLY A 62 -3.09 -8.52 -11.56
C GLY A 62 -4.55 -8.92 -11.61
N TYR A 63 -5.15 -9.23 -10.45
CA TYR A 63 -6.49 -9.85 -10.38
C TYR A 63 -7.62 -8.94 -9.92
N SER A 64 -7.35 -7.69 -9.55
CA SER A 64 -8.36 -6.71 -9.08
C SER A 64 -9.11 -7.16 -7.83
N PHE A 65 -8.44 -7.84 -6.91
CA PHE A 65 -9.01 -8.16 -5.61
C PHE A 65 -8.71 -7.03 -4.61
N ASN A 66 -9.50 -6.95 -3.52
CA ASN A 66 -9.33 -5.99 -2.45
C ASN A 66 -9.28 -4.53 -2.94
N VAL A 67 -10.24 -4.16 -3.77
CA VAL A 67 -10.37 -2.81 -4.30
C VAL A 67 -10.98 -1.86 -3.26
N PRO A 68 -10.49 -0.61 -3.12
CA PRO A 68 -11.07 0.38 -2.22
C PRO A 68 -12.50 0.73 -2.62
N THR A 69 -13.38 0.91 -1.64
CA THR A 69 -14.73 1.41 -1.87
C THR A 69 -14.74 2.94 -1.96
N GLN A 70 -15.84 3.52 -2.45
CA GLN A 70 -16.02 4.97 -2.47
C GLN A 70 -15.94 5.57 -1.06
N GLU A 71 -16.51 4.90 -0.05
CA GLU A 71 -16.46 5.37 1.35
C GLU A 71 -15.02 5.43 1.87
N THR A 72 -14.16 4.48 1.47
CA THR A 72 -12.74 4.53 1.80
C THR A 72 -12.08 5.77 1.20
N VAL A 73 -12.38 6.08 -0.06
CA VAL A 73 -11.84 7.25 -0.76
C VAL A 73 -12.33 8.55 -0.12
N ASP A 74 -13.61 8.61 0.25
CA ASP A 74 -14.25 9.78 0.86
C ASP A 74 -13.82 10.01 2.32
N SER A 75 -13.26 9.00 2.98
CA SER A 75 -12.75 9.11 4.35
C SER A 75 -11.48 9.95 4.48
N PHE A 76 -10.78 10.21 3.38
CA PHE A 76 -9.61 11.06 3.40
C PHE A 76 -10.02 12.55 3.41
N GLU A 77 -9.48 13.29 4.36
CA GLU A 77 -9.67 14.74 4.42
C GLU A 77 -9.00 15.45 3.22
N ASP A 78 -9.53 16.60 2.84
CA ASP A 78 -8.91 17.45 1.83
C ASP A 78 -7.47 17.78 2.21
N GLY A 79 -6.56 17.56 1.28
CA GLY A 79 -5.14 17.78 1.51
C GLY A 79 -4.42 16.65 2.26
N ASP A 80 -5.05 15.51 2.54
CA ASP A 80 -4.40 14.33 3.11
C ASP A 80 -3.54 13.64 2.05
N SER A 81 -2.21 13.75 2.20
CA SER A 81 -1.25 13.16 1.27
C SER A 81 -1.27 11.63 1.23
N ARG A 82 -1.86 10.98 2.25
CA ARG A 82 -1.98 9.52 2.29
C ARG A 82 -2.95 8.99 1.25
N LYS A 83 -3.93 9.80 0.81
CA LYS A 83 -4.88 9.41 -0.23
C LYS A 83 -4.18 8.97 -1.50
N GLU A 84 -3.31 9.81 -2.03
CA GLU A 84 -2.59 9.56 -3.29
C GLU A 84 -1.64 8.35 -3.21
N VAL A 85 -1.11 8.05 -2.02
CA VAL A 85 -0.25 6.88 -1.79
C VAL A 85 -1.06 5.61 -1.59
N SER A 86 -2.27 5.72 -1.04
CA SER A 86 -3.09 4.55 -0.66
C SER A 86 -4.05 4.12 -1.76
N VAL A 87 -4.51 5.07 -2.57
CA VAL A 87 -5.57 4.84 -3.56
C VAL A 87 -5.09 5.31 -4.93
N LEU A 88 -5.18 4.44 -5.92
CA LEU A 88 -5.02 4.77 -7.32
C LEU A 88 -6.41 4.93 -7.94
N ASP A 89 -6.71 6.12 -8.46
CA ASP A 89 -7.82 6.35 -9.37
C ASP A 89 -7.41 5.87 -10.77
N ILE A 90 -7.97 4.75 -11.21
CA ILE A 90 -7.56 4.12 -12.46
C ILE A 90 -8.03 4.86 -13.70
N GLU A 91 -9.18 5.54 -13.62
CA GLU A 91 -9.70 6.32 -14.73
C GLU A 91 -8.81 7.53 -15.00
N ALA A 92 -8.53 8.30 -13.95
CA ALA A 92 -7.60 9.43 -14.03
C ALA A 92 -6.19 9.00 -14.45
N TRP A 93 -5.71 7.85 -13.99
CA TRP A 93 -4.43 7.30 -14.40
C TRP A 93 -4.40 6.93 -15.88
N ALA A 94 -5.45 6.27 -16.37
CA ALA A 94 -5.57 5.87 -17.77
C ALA A 94 -5.64 7.10 -18.70
N GLU A 95 -6.38 8.14 -18.33
CA GLU A 95 -6.43 9.40 -19.08
C GLU A 95 -5.06 10.08 -19.17
N GLN A 96 -4.29 10.09 -18.10
CA GLN A 96 -2.98 10.75 -18.05
C GLN A 96 -1.88 9.99 -18.81
N THR A 97 -1.96 8.66 -18.83
CA THR A 97 -0.87 7.82 -19.28
C THR A 97 -1.13 7.06 -20.58
N GLY A 98 -2.38 7.02 -21.03
CA GLY A 98 -2.81 6.16 -22.12
C GLY A 98 -2.89 4.68 -21.73
N ALA A 99 -2.84 4.36 -20.44
CA ALA A 99 -2.96 2.98 -19.95
C ALA A 99 -4.34 2.41 -20.27
N THR A 100 -4.38 1.08 -20.40
CA THR A 100 -5.64 0.32 -20.56
C THR A 100 -5.78 -0.68 -19.41
N TYR A 101 -7.01 -1.03 -19.07
CA TYR A 101 -7.32 -1.99 -18.01
C TYR A 101 -8.64 -2.70 -18.27
N GLY A 102 -8.81 -3.85 -17.64
CA GLY A 102 -10.08 -4.60 -17.66
C GLY A 102 -10.88 -4.35 -16.39
N LEU A 103 -12.20 -4.31 -16.54
CA LEU A 103 -13.10 -4.27 -15.38
C LEU A 103 -13.10 -5.63 -14.67
N GLY A 104 -12.87 -5.63 -13.37
CA GLY A 104 -13.09 -6.78 -12.50
C GLY A 104 -14.56 -6.94 -12.13
N TYR A 105 -14.89 -7.96 -11.34
CA TYR A 105 -16.29 -8.21 -10.95
C TYR A 105 -16.88 -7.12 -10.07
N GLU A 106 -16.10 -6.55 -9.18
CA GLU A 106 -16.52 -5.51 -8.23
C GLU A 106 -15.74 -4.22 -8.45
N HIS A 107 -15.68 -3.81 -9.72
CA HIS A 107 -14.92 -2.63 -10.11
C HIS A 107 -15.48 -1.37 -9.45
N THR A 108 -14.64 -0.66 -8.71
CA THR A 108 -14.98 0.58 -8.00
C THR A 108 -14.38 1.84 -8.64
N GLY A 109 -13.51 1.68 -9.65
CA GLY A 109 -12.68 2.77 -10.19
C GLY A 109 -11.38 2.99 -9.42
N TYR A 110 -11.17 2.29 -8.30
CA TYR A 110 -10.02 2.48 -7.43
C TYR A 110 -9.24 1.19 -7.18
N TYR A 111 -7.92 1.34 -6.93
CA TYR A 111 -7.03 0.24 -6.58
C TYR A 111 -6.23 0.54 -5.32
N ASN A 112 -5.83 -0.51 -4.60
CA ASN A 112 -4.98 -0.42 -3.41
C ASN A 112 -3.54 -0.14 -3.82
N ARG A 113 -3.19 1.14 -4.00
CA ARG A 113 -1.91 1.57 -4.57
C ARG A 113 -0.69 1.13 -3.78
N LYS A 114 -0.82 0.88 -2.48
CA LYS A 114 0.29 0.42 -1.64
C LYS A 114 0.86 -0.93 -2.07
N TYR A 115 0.01 -1.81 -2.60
CA TYR A 115 0.36 -3.19 -2.91
C TYR A 115 -0.06 -3.60 -4.34
N ILE A 116 -0.01 -2.67 -5.29
CA ILE A 116 -0.07 -2.99 -6.72
C ILE A 116 1.34 -3.37 -7.18
N PRO A 117 1.54 -4.45 -7.97
CA PRO A 117 2.87 -4.80 -8.47
C PRO A 117 3.38 -3.71 -9.42
N ARG A 118 4.65 -3.29 -9.23
CA ARG A 118 5.35 -2.38 -10.13
C ARG A 118 6.15 -3.19 -11.15
N LYS A 119 6.29 -2.64 -12.33
CA LYS A 119 7.13 -3.23 -13.37
C LYS A 119 8.58 -3.32 -12.92
N GLY A 120 9.14 -4.52 -13.01
CA GLY A 120 10.51 -4.79 -12.64
C GLY A 120 10.73 -5.18 -11.18
N ASP A 121 9.66 -5.25 -10.37
CA ASP A 121 9.79 -5.64 -8.96
C ASP A 121 10.11 -7.13 -8.75
N GLN A 122 9.70 -8.00 -9.67
CA GLN A 122 9.95 -9.44 -9.56
C GLN A 122 11.04 -9.90 -10.53
N ASN A 123 11.78 -10.95 -10.15
CA ASN A 123 12.87 -11.51 -10.96
C ASN A 123 12.44 -12.75 -11.74
N ILE A 124 11.86 -13.74 -11.09
CA ILE A 124 11.58 -15.05 -11.68
C ILE A 124 10.21 -15.58 -11.27
N GLY A 125 9.71 -16.54 -12.04
CA GLY A 125 8.42 -17.18 -11.76
C GLY A 125 7.23 -16.38 -12.25
N ASP A 126 6.07 -16.72 -11.73
CA ASP A 126 4.83 -16.04 -12.06
C ASP A 126 4.73 -14.68 -11.34
N GLN A 127 4.57 -13.62 -12.10
CA GLN A 127 4.55 -12.25 -11.57
C GLN A 127 3.49 -12.00 -10.49
N ASN A 128 2.43 -12.80 -10.44
CA ASN A 128 1.38 -12.66 -9.44
C ASN A 128 1.70 -13.39 -8.13
N LEU A 129 2.74 -14.24 -8.13
CA LEU A 129 3.10 -15.10 -7.00
C LEU A 129 4.50 -14.80 -6.44
N THR A 130 5.31 -14.03 -7.15
CA THR A 130 6.73 -13.83 -6.83
C THR A 130 7.12 -12.38 -6.55
N ASN A 131 6.17 -11.53 -6.16
CA ASN A 131 6.51 -10.13 -5.85
C ASN A 131 7.30 -10.04 -4.53
N PRO A 132 8.50 -9.42 -4.51
CA PRO A 132 9.34 -9.36 -3.32
C PRO A 132 8.88 -8.34 -2.28
N ASN A 133 7.92 -7.47 -2.60
CA ASN A 133 7.50 -6.39 -1.72
C ASN A 133 6.99 -6.88 -0.35
N ASN A 134 7.66 -6.49 0.72
CA ASN A 134 7.32 -6.86 2.09
C ASN A 134 5.94 -6.36 2.51
N TYR A 135 5.26 -7.13 3.35
CA TYR A 135 4.03 -6.66 3.99
C TYR A 135 4.33 -5.96 5.31
N ARG A 136 4.05 -4.65 5.37
CA ARG A 136 4.25 -3.80 6.57
C ARG A 136 3.10 -4.03 7.54
N SER A 137 3.29 -5.02 8.42
CA SER A 137 2.25 -5.43 9.37
C SER A 137 2.07 -4.42 10.51
N ILE A 138 3.17 -3.95 11.09
CA ILE A 138 3.15 -2.94 12.16
C ILE A 138 4.21 -1.89 11.88
N ARG A 139 3.79 -0.64 11.83
CA ARG A 139 4.66 0.53 11.68
C ARG A 139 4.63 1.37 12.96
N PHE A 140 5.58 2.24 13.14
CA PHE A 140 5.61 3.11 14.32
C PHE A 140 4.39 4.05 14.40
N ALA A 141 3.78 4.41 13.26
CA ALA A 141 2.50 5.12 13.24
C ALA A 141 1.38 4.30 13.93
N ASP A 142 1.35 2.98 13.71
CA ASP A 142 0.37 2.10 14.34
C ASP A 142 0.60 2.03 15.86
N VAL A 143 1.87 2.00 16.30
CA VAL A 143 2.23 2.05 17.73
C VAL A 143 1.76 3.36 18.38
N LEU A 144 1.93 4.50 17.69
CA LEU A 144 1.44 5.79 18.20
C LEU A 144 -0.09 5.81 18.34
N LEU A 145 -0.80 5.24 17.39
CA LEU A 145 -2.26 5.17 17.44
C LEU A 145 -2.76 4.20 18.52
N MET A 146 -2.12 3.04 18.69
CA MET A 146 -2.40 2.12 19.79
C MET A 146 -2.12 2.78 21.17
N HIS A 147 -1.03 3.54 21.26
CA HIS A 147 -0.75 4.30 22.50
C HIS A 147 -1.76 5.40 22.74
N ALA A 148 -2.24 6.07 21.69
CA ALA A 148 -3.30 7.08 21.81
C ALA A 148 -4.61 6.47 22.34
N GLU A 149 -5.00 5.31 21.82
CA GLU A 149 -6.18 4.57 22.25
C GLU A 149 -6.06 4.15 23.73
N ALA A 150 -4.95 3.53 24.12
CA ALA A 150 -4.68 3.14 25.50
C ALA A 150 -4.66 4.33 26.47
N ALA A 151 -4.09 5.46 26.07
CA ALA A 151 -4.09 6.69 26.85
C ALA A 151 -5.50 7.26 27.05
N LEU A 152 -6.33 7.22 26.00
CA LEU A 152 -7.73 7.65 26.05
C LEU A 152 -8.52 6.80 27.07
N GLU A 153 -8.36 5.47 27.03
CA GLU A 153 -9.04 4.54 27.94
C GLU A 153 -8.61 4.72 29.42
N THR A 154 -7.40 5.21 29.64
CA THR A 154 -6.90 5.51 30.99
C THR A 154 -7.14 6.96 31.44
N GLY A 155 -7.82 7.76 30.61
CA GLY A 155 -8.18 9.15 30.91
C GLY A 155 -7.08 10.18 30.60
N ASP A 156 -5.94 9.77 29.99
CA ASP A 156 -4.88 10.69 29.57
C ASP A 156 -5.14 11.26 28.18
N LEU A 157 -6.10 12.17 28.11
CA LEU A 157 -6.49 12.83 26.88
C LEU A 157 -5.32 13.61 26.21
N SER A 158 -4.41 14.14 27.02
CA SER A 158 -3.26 14.91 26.51
C SER A 158 -2.33 14.04 25.67
N THR A 159 -1.96 12.88 26.20
CA THR A 159 -1.12 11.89 25.46
C THR A 159 -1.85 11.35 24.25
N ALA A 160 -3.15 11.06 24.36
CA ALA A 160 -3.96 10.59 23.24
C ALA A 160 -3.95 11.58 22.06
N LEU A 161 -4.27 12.84 22.33
CA LEU A 161 -4.26 13.92 21.31
C LEU A 161 -2.87 14.15 20.71
N THR A 162 -1.83 14.10 21.55
CA THR A 162 -0.44 14.28 21.07
C THR A 162 -0.08 13.22 20.05
N ASN A 163 -0.32 11.95 20.34
CA ASN A 163 0.05 10.84 19.46
C ASN A 163 -0.75 10.85 18.14
N VAL A 164 -2.06 11.10 18.20
CA VAL A 164 -2.88 11.26 17.00
C VAL A 164 -2.36 12.40 16.13
N ASN A 165 -2.04 13.55 16.74
CA ASN A 165 -1.58 14.72 15.99
C ASN A 165 -0.20 14.53 15.37
N ILE A 166 0.70 13.75 15.97
CA ILE A 166 1.97 13.40 15.35
C ILE A 166 1.74 12.70 14.01
N VAL A 167 0.86 11.70 13.96
CA VAL A 167 0.53 10.97 12.73
C VAL A 167 -0.19 11.88 11.72
N ARG A 168 -1.16 12.67 12.16
CA ARG A 168 -1.92 13.59 11.29
C ARG A 168 -1.05 14.70 10.70
N ASN A 169 -0.14 15.26 11.49
CA ASN A 169 0.75 16.33 11.03
C ASN A 169 1.70 15.86 9.93
N ARG A 170 2.22 14.64 10.02
CA ARG A 170 3.02 14.07 8.93
C ARG A 170 2.21 13.97 7.63
N ALA A 171 0.97 13.50 7.70
CA ALA A 171 0.09 13.36 6.53
C ALA A 171 -0.20 14.71 5.82
N LYS A 172 -0.31 15.79 6.60
CA LYS A 172 -0.56 17.13 6.07
C LYS A 172 0.71 17.86 5.62
N SER A 173 1.85 17.60 6.27
CA SER A 173 3.12 18.30 6.00
C SER A 173 3.75 17.96 4.65
N SER A 174 3.49 16.78 4.11
CA SER A 174 4.02 16.36 2.81
C SER A 174 3.45 17.13 1.61
N LYS A 175 2.42 17.96 1.79
CA LYS A 175 1.85 18.85 0.75
C LYS A 175 2.29 20.32 0.87
N ARG A 176 3.20 20.65 1.77
CA ARG A 176 3.69 22.02 1.98
C ARG A 176 5.07 22.25 1.39
N THR A 177 5.30 21.81 0.17
CA THR A 177 6.48 22.21 -0.61
C THR A 177 6.08 23.11 -1.75
#